data_fb8bf0c6601583abb483c29c31fa2316
#
_entry.id   fb8bf0c6601583abb483c29c31fa2316
#
_cell.length_a   1.000
_cell.length_b   1.000
_cell.length_c   1.000
_cell.angle_alpha   90.00
_cell.angle_beta   90.00
_cell.angle_gamma   90.00
#
_symmetry.space_group_name_H-M   'P 1'
#
loop_
_entity.id
_entity.type
_entity.pdbx_description
1 polymer ?
#
loop_
_entity_poly.entity_id
_entity_poly.type
_entity_poly.pdbx_seq_one_letter_code
_entity_poly.pdbx_strand_id
1 'polypeptide(L)'
;GLQGQYAPGSTFKIINALIGLQENVITEETMHRCKGGHFYSKNAFMRCHTKETTFSNLNNAIYTSCNTYFAKTYKEIIENYESSSAGLDKWNDYVKSFGFGNYLGYDHPTGQPGFIPSSQYYNNWYNNSWRAVTTISNSIGQGEILTTPIQLANFAATIANRGWYITPHFVKEIENDSINDNYKRKNISLIDSKHFEPIINGMIDVID
;
A
#
# COMPACT_ATOMS: atom_id res chain seq x y z
N GLY A 1 19.28 0.92 -4.89
CA GLY A 1 17.90 1.14 -5.33
C GLY A 1 17.20 -0.10 -5.85
N LEU A 2 17.91 -1.03 -6.52
CA LEU A 2 17.30 -2.16 -7.23
C LEU A 2 17.35 -3.48 -6.44
N GLN A 3 18.34 -3.66 -5.56
CA GLN A 3 18.64 -4.93 -4.88
C GLN A 3 18.16 -4.96 -3.42
N GLY A 4 18.28 -3.86 -2.70
CA GLY A 4 17.88 -3.81 -1.30
C GLY A 4 16.37 -3.92 -1.16
N GLN A 5 15.91 -4.79 -0.26
CA GLN A 5 14.51 -4.99 0.07
C GLN A 5 14.26 -4.59 1.52
N TYR A 6 13.30 -3.74 1.75
CA TYR A 6 13.00 -3.15 3.06
C TYR A 6 11.50 -3.12 3.29
N ALA A 7 11.09 -3.20 4.55
CA ALA A 7 9.72 -2.89 4.94
C ALA A 7 9.44 -1.41 4.61
N PRO A 8 8.40 -1.09 3.84
CA PRO A 8 8.11 0.29 3.42
C PRO A 8 7.66 1.19 4.58
N GLY A 9 7.17 0.62 5.67
CA GLY A 9 6.68 1.37 6.81
C GLY A 9 5.47 2.25 6.47
N SER A 10 5.35 3.38 7.15
CA SER A 10 4.17 4.26 7.06
C SER A 10 3.86 4.81 5.67
N THR A 11 4.80 4.83 4.74
CA THR A 11 4.51 5.20 3.34
C THR A 11 3.49 4.27 2.70
N PHE A 12 3.42 3.02 3.15
CA PHE A 12 2.48 2.03 2.66
C PHE A 12 1.03 2.27 3.11
N LYS A 13 0.80 3.11 4.12
CA LYS A 13 -0.54 3.53 4.55
C LYS A 13 -1.32 4.20 3.42
N ILE A 14 -0.63 4.91 2.56
CA ILE A 14 -1.22 5.61 1.42
C ILE A 14 -1.91 4.62 0.47
N ILE A 15 -1.30 3.47 0.20
CA ILE A 15 -1.94 2.46 -0.65
C ILE A 15 -3.16 1.84 0.04
N ASN A 16 -3.11 1.62 1.35
CA ASN A 16 -4.26 1.12 2.11
C ASN A 16 -5.41 2.13 2.16
N ALA A 17 -5.11 3.44 2.19
CA ALA A 17 -6.11 4.50 2.06
C ALA A 17 -6.79 4.47 0.69
N LEU A 18 -6.00 4.39 -0.40
CA LEU A 18 -6.52 4.30 -1.77
C LEU A 18 -7.43 3.08 -1.95
N ILE A 19 -7.00 1.91 -1.46
CA ILE A 19 -7.80 0.69 -1.52
C ILE A 19 -9.09 0.83 -0.69
N GLY A 20 -8.99 1.41 0.51
CA GLY A 20 -10.16 1.64 1.36
C GLY A 20 -11.23 2.53 0.73
N LEU A 21 -10.82 3.58 0.00
CA LEU A 21 -11.71 4.44 -0.80
C LEU A 21 -12.30 3.66 -1.99
N GLN A 22 -11.48 2.90 -2.72
CA GLN A 22 -11.90 2.12 -3.87
C GLN A 22 -12.91 1.04 -3.51
N GLU A 23 -12.73 0.37 -2.39
CA GLU A 23 -13.61 -0.67 -1.87
C GLU A 23 -14.83 -0.11 -1.11
N ASN A 24 -14.92 1.23 -1.00
CA ASN A 24 -15.97 1.95 -0.26
C ASN A 24 -16.11 1.51 1.22
N VAL A 25 -15.05 0.98 1.83
CA VAL A 25 -15.01 0.67 3.27
C VAL A 25 -14.72 1.91 4.11
N ILE A 26 -14.13 2.94 3.50
CA ILE A 26 -13.99 4.28 4.07
C ILE A 26 -14.42 5.35 3.06
N THR A 27 -14.73 6.52 3.59
CA THR A 27 -14.85 7.80 2.87
C THR A 27 -13.88 8.81 3.47
N GLU A 28 -13.75 10.00 2.88
CA GLU A 28 -12.96 11.10 3.46
C GLU A 28 -13.41 11.45 4.88
N GLU A 29 -14.72 11.32 5.15
CA GLU A 29 -15.36 11.66 6.42
C GLU A 29 -15.35 10.52 7.45
N THR A 30 -14.92 9.31 7.07
CA THR A 30 -14.88 8.18 7.99
C THR A 30 -13.96 8.47 9.18
N MET A 31 -14.53 8.43 10.39
CA MET A 31 -13.85 8.77 11.63
C MET A 31 -13.47 7.52 12.43
N HIS A 32 -12.22 7.41 12.83
CA HIS A 32 -11.78 6.41 13.79
C HIS A 32 -11.21 7.04 15.05
N ARG A 33 -11.65 6.50 16.20
CA ARG A 33 -11.09 6.88 17.50
C ARG A 33 -9.77 6.16 17.74
N CYS A 34 -8.71 6.92 17.98
CA CYS A 34 -7.41 6.44 18.45
C CYS A 34 -7.25 6.75 19.94
N LYS A 35 -6.78 5.79 20.72
CA LYS A 35 -6.45 5.91 22.14
C LYS A 35 -4.97 5.59 22.39
N GLY A 36 -4.08 6.20 21.59
CA GLY A 36 -2.64 5.91 21.65
C GLY A 36 -2.23 4.61 20.96
N GLY A 37 -3.16 3.92 20.29
CA GLY A 37 -2.93 2.70 19.54
C GLY A 37 -4.18 1.84 19.40
N HIS A 38 -3.99 0.62 18.89
CA HIS A 38 -5.05 -0.32 18.56
C HIS A 38 -4.72 -1.72 19.11
N PHE A 39 -5.61 -2.28 19.93
CA PHE A 39 -5.59 -3.69 20.27
C PHE A 39 -6.20 -4.50 19.13
N TYR A 40 -5.42 -5.33 18.48
CA TYR A 40 -5.87 -6.20 17.41
C TYR A 40 -6.03 -7.67 17.86
N SER A 41 -5.54 -7.98 19.08
CA SER A 41 -5.85 -9.20 19.82
C SER A 41 -5.78 -8.93 21.32
N LYS A 42 -6.14 -9.94 22.13
CA LYS A 42 -6.17 -9.82 23.61
C LYS A 42 -4.82 -9.35 24.18
N ASN A 43 -3.70 -9.76 23.58
CA ASN A 43 -2.34 -9.53 24.07
C ASN A 43 -1.46 -8.77 23.05
N ALA A 44 -2.02 -8.28 21.94
CA ALA A 44 -1.25 -7.63 20.90
C ALA A 44 -1.78 -6.20 20.63
N PHE A 45 -0.89 -5.24 20.75
CA PHE A 45 -1.19 -3.82 20.67
C PHE A 45 -0.25 -3.11 19.68
N MET A 46 -0.84 -2.44 18.70
CA MET A 46 -0.14 -1.58 17.76
C MET A 46 -0.15 -0.15 18.29
N ARG A 47 1.01 0.36 18.68
CA ARG A 47 1.14 1.73 19.21
C ARG A 47 0.94 2.77 18.11
N CYS A 48 0.36 3.91 18.47
CA CYS A 48 0.28 5.11 17.67
C CYS A 48 1.29 6.17 18.16
N HIS A 49 1.60 7.15 17.33
CA HIS A 49 2.52 8.23 17.69
C HIS A 49 1.94 9.14 18.77
N THR A 50 0.63 9.43 18.70
CA THR A 50 -0.08 10.21 19.71
C THR A 50 -0.46 9.33 20.89
N LYS A 51 -0.25 9.81 22.12
CA LYS A 51 -0.68 9.12 23.35
C LYS A 51 -2.10 9.53 23.77
N GLU A 52 -2.57 10.66 23.29
CA GLU A 52 -3.89 11.20 23.61
C GLU A 52 -4.98 10.54 22.78
N THR A 53 -6.22 10.62 23.30
CA THR A 53 -7.40 10.19 22.54
C THR A 53 -7.69 11.21 21.44
N THR A 54 -7.62 10.75 20.20
CA THR A 54 -7.91 11.56 19.00
C THR A 54 -9.01 10.89 18.17
N PHE A 55 -9.72 11.70 17.40
CA PHE A 55 -10.61 11.25 16.35
C PHE A 55 -10.00 11.70 15.02
N SER A 56 -9.72 10.76 14.15
CA SER A 56 -9.07 11.03 12.86
C SER A 56 -10.00 10.65 11.73
N ASN A 57 -10.25 11.59 10.82
CA ASN A 57 -10.73 11.29 9.47
C ASN A 57 -9.57 10.89 8.57
N LEU A 58 -9.81 10.66 7.30
CA LEU A 58 -8.78 10.20 6.36
C LEU A 58 -7.60 11.17 6.27
N ASN A 59 -7.85 12.46 6.05
CA ASN A 59 -6.83 13.49 5.94
C ASN A 59 -5.97 13.53 7.22
N ASN A 60 -6.61 13.67 8.38
CA ASN A 60 -5.94 13.70 9.68
C ASN A 60 -5.12 12.43 9.93
N ALA A 61 -5.62 11.27 9.53
CA ALA A 61 -4.91 10.00 9.67
C ALA A 61 -3.66 9.90 8.80
N ILE A 62 -3.66 10.51 7.62
CA ILE A 62 -2.50 10.57 6.73
C ILE A 62 -1.43 11.47 7.35
N TYR A 63 -1.74 12.73 7.63
CA TYR A 63 -0.72 13.67 8.11
C TYR A 63 -0.17 13.32 9.50
N THR A 64 -0.99 12.75 10.40
CA THR A 64 -0.52 12.27 11.72
C THR A 64 0.05 10.85 11.67
N SER A 65 -0.03 10.18 10.54
CA SER A 65 0.40 8.78 10.37
C SER A 65 -0.26 7.84 11.39
N CYS A 66 -1.59 7.92 11.59
CA CYS A 66 -2.33 7.21 12.62
C CYS A 66 -2.40 5.70 12.38
N ASN A 67 -1.65 4.90 13.13
CA ASN A 67 -1.65 3.44 13.00
C ASN A 67 -3.02 2.82 13.27
N THR A 68 -3.77 3.35 14.23
CA THR A 68 -5.12 2.87 14.56
C THR A 68 -6.08 3.00 13.40
N TYR A 69 -6.06 4.14 12.70
CA TYR A 69 -6.91 4.39 11.54
C TYR A 69 -6.64 3.33 10.46
N PHE A 70 -5.38 3.18 10.09
CA PHE A 70 -5.00 2.27 9.00
C PHE A 70 -5.15 0.79 9.36
N ALA A 71 -4.97 0.41 10.64
CA ALA A 71 -5.26 -0.94 11.10
C ALA A 71 -6.75 -1.30 10.93
N LYS A 72 -7.64 -0.37 11.28
CA LYS A 72 -9.09 -0.56 11.10
C LYS A 72 -9.48 -0.60 9.63
N THR A 73 -9.03 0.37 8.84
CA THR A 73 -9.28 0.41 7.39
C THR A 73 -8.82 -0.88 6.71
N TYR A 74 -7.59 -1.34 6.99
CA TYR A 74 -7.08 -2.58 6.43
C TYR A 74 -7.94 -3.79 6.82
N LYS A 75 -8.33 -3.89 8.10
CA LYS A 75 -9.20 -4.97 8.57
C LYS A 75 -10.54 -4.96 7.82
N GLU A 76 -11.15 -3.80 7.64
CA GLU A 76 -12.40 -3.62 6.90
C GLU A 76 -12.23 -4.01 5.41
N ILE A 77 -11.11 -3.66 4.76
CA ILE A 77 -10.80 -4.11 3.39
C ILE A 77 -10.78 -5.64 3.31
N ILE A 78 -10.04 -6.30 4.21
CA ILE A 78 -9.89 -7.76 4.19
C ILE A 78 -11.22 -8.47 4.51
N GLU A 79 -12.03 -7.91 5.42
CA GLU A 79 -13.31 -8.48 5.83
C GLU A 79 -14.49 -8.11 4.92
N ASN A 80 -14.25 -7.30 3.87
CA ASN A 80 -15.28 -6.92 2.88
C ASN A 80 -15.67 -8.04 1.91
N TYR A 81 -15.05 -9.20 2.02
CA TYR A 81 -15.22 -10.36 1.15
C TYR A 81 -15.70 -11.59 1.94
N GLU A 82 -16.09 -12.63 1.22
CA GLU A 82 -16.63 -13.86 1.80
C GLU A 82 -15.66 -14.60 2.72
N SER A 83 -14.35 -14.32 2.60
CA SER A 83 -13.31 -14.89 3.46
C SER A 83 -12.11 -13.95 3.57
N SER A 84 -11.31 -14.11 4.65
CA SER A 84 -10.05 -13.39 4.78
C SER A 84 -9.07 -13.71 3.64
N SER A 85 -9.12 -14.92 3.08
CA SER A 85 -8.29 -15.30 1.92
C SER A 85 -8.69 -14.51 0.68
N ALA A 86 -9.98 -14.45 0.36
CA ALA A 86 -10.48 -13.68 -0.78
C ALA A 86 -10.17 -12.18 -0.63
N GLY A 87 -10.38 -11.63 0.56
CA GLY A 87 -10.09 -10.22 0.84
C GLY A 87 -8.59 -9.90 0.72
N LEU A 88 -7.72 -10.78 1.23
CA LEU A 88 -6.28 -10.58 1.12
C LEU A 88 -5.78 -10.71 -0.33
N ASP A 89 -6.31 -11.65 -1.11
CA ASP A 89 -5.93 -11.81 -2.51
C ASP A 89 -6.39 -10.59 -3.33
N LYS A 90 -7.57 -10.06 -3.06
CA LYS A 90 -8.03 -8.82 -3.69
C LYS A 90 -7.16 -7.62 -3.31
N TRP A 91 -6.81 -7.47 -2.02
CA TRP A 91 -5.87 -6.46 -1.56
C TRP A 91 -4.50 -6.62 -2.25
N ASN A 92 -3.99 -7.86 -2.38
CA ASN A 92 -2.75 -8.17 -3.07
C ASN A 92 -2.77 -7.73 -4.54
N ASP A 93 -3.90 -7.95 -5.25
CA ASP A 93 -4.08 -7.50 -6.64
C ASP A 93 -3.99 -5.97 -6.76
N TYR A 94 -4.66 -5.24 -5.85
CA TYR A 94 -4.55 -3.78 -5.81
C TYR A 94 -3.09 -3.33 -5.59
N VAL A 95 -2.41 -3.90 -4.59
CA VAL A 95 -1.02 -3.56 -4.28
C VAL A 95 -0.10 -3.83 -5.47
N LYS A 96 -0.26 -4.98 -6.13
CA LYS A 96 0.53 -5.36 -7.31
C LYS A 96 0.27 -4.46 -8.51
N SER A 97 -0.92 -3.88 -8.63
CA SER A 97 -1.23 -2.95 -9.72
C SER A 97 -0.38 -1.67 -9.69
N PHE A 98 0.25 -1.35 -8.55
CA PHE A 98 1.24 -0.27 -8.41
C PHE A 98 2.68 -0.72 -8.71
N GLY A 99 2.89 -1.97 -9.10
CA GLY A 99 4.21 -2.53 -9.40
C GLY A 99 4.95 -3.12 -8.20
N PHE A 100 4.31 -3.27 -7.04
CA PHE A 100 4.88 -3.98 -5.90
C PHE A 100 4.82 -5.50 -6.07
N GLY A 101 5.74 -6.20 -5.41
CA GLY A 101 5.75 -7.67 -5.38
C GLY A 101 6.13 -8.33 -6.70
N ASN A 102 6.51 -7.54 -7.71
CA ASN A 102 6.96 -8.02 -9.02
C ASN A 102 8.21 -7.26 -9.45
N TYR A 103 8.98 -7.88 -10.33
CA TYR A 103 10.02 -7.17 -11.07
C TYR A 103 9.35 -6.15 -12.00
N LEU A 104 9.73 -4.88 -11.89
CA LEU A 104 9.08 -3.79 -12.64
C LEU A 104 9.31 -3.83 -14.15
N GLY A 105 10.32 -4.59 -14.61
CA GLY A 105 10.61 -4.72 -16.04
C GLY A 105 11.52 -3.62 -16.60
N TYR A 106 12.29 -2.92 -15.75
CA TYR A 106 13.25 -1.92 -16.19
C TYR A 106 14.40 -2.56 -16.98
N ASP A 107 15.13 -1.72 -17.74
CA ASP A 107 16.20 -2.09 -18.67
C ASP A 107 17.55 -2.42 -18.00
N HIS A 108 17.51 -3.00 -16.81
CA HIS A 108 18.70 -3.44 -16.07
C HIS A 108 18.52 -4.90 -15.66
N PRO A 109 19.56 -5.76 -15.88
CA PRO A 109 19.41 -7.20 -15.73
C PRO A 109 19.26 -7.69 -14.29
N THR A 110 19.50 -6.81 -13.30
CA THR A 110 19.43 -7.19 -11.88
C THR A 110 18.43 -6.32 -11.12
N GLY A 111 17.68 -6.96 -10.24
CA GLY A 111 16.74 -6.31 -9.35
C GLY A 111 15.98 -7.34 -8.53
N GLN A 112 15.32 -6.87 -7.49
CA GLN A 112 14.49 -7.70 -6.63
C GLN A 112 13.02 -7.35 -6.80
N PRO A 113 12.10 -8.34 -6.76
CA PRO A 113 10.66 -8.09 -6.89
C PRO A 113 10.03 -7.50 -5.64
N GLY A 114 10.73 -7.47 -4.49
CA GLY A 114 10.09 -7.28 -3.21
C GLY A 114 9.24 -8.49 -2.83
N PHE A 115 8.39 -8.33 -1.83
CA PHE A 115 7.46 -9.37 -1.41
C PHE A 115 6.15 -8.75 -0.92
N ILE A 116 5.04 -9.19 -1.49
CA ILE A 116 3.68 -8.86 -1.02
C ILE A 116 2.99 -10.18 -0.70
N PRO A 117 2.60 -10.42 0.56
CA PRO A 117 2.03 -11.70 0.95
C PRO A 117 0.66 -11.95 0.28
N SER A 118 0.41 -13.20 -0.10
CA SER A 118 -0.87 -13.69 -0.61
C SER A 118 -1.58 -14.54 0.44
N SER A 119 -2.83 -14.91 0.18
CA SER A 119 -3.55 -15.87 1.01
C SER A 119 -2.83 -17.21 1.09
N GLN A 120 -2.24 -17.67 -0.02
CA GLN A 120 -1.47 -18.93 -0.07
C GLN A 120 -0.26 -18.90 0.88
N TYR A 121 0.42 -17.74 0.99
CA TYR A 121 1.52 -17.59 1.95
C TYR A 121 1.05 -17.84 3.38
N TYR A 122 -0.01 -17.18 3.82
CA TYR A 122 -0.54 -17.35 5.18
C TYR A 122 -1.19 -18.73 5.39
N ASN A 123 -1.83 -19.31 4.38
CA ASN A 123 -2.35 -20.67 4.43
C ASN A 123 -1.25 -21.68 4.74
N ASN A 124 -0.09 -21.55 4.12
CA ASN A 124 1.06 -22.43 4.36
C ASN A 124 1.64 -22.26 5.76
N TRP A 125 1.73 -21.02 6.26
CA TRP A 125 2.30 -20.75 7.59
C TRP A 125 1.35 -21.06 8.75
N TYR A 126 0.04 -20.88 8.56
CA TYR A 126 -0.96 -20.99 9.62
C TYR A 126 -1.94 -22.14 9.41
N ASN A 127 -1.63 -23.08 8.50
CA ASN A 127 -2.47 -24.23 8.18
C ASN A 127 -3.95 -23.84 7.96
N ASN A 128 -4.19 -22.83 7.12
CA ASN A 128 -5.49 -22.22 6.81
C ASN A 128 -6.23 -21.61 8.04
N SER A 129 -5.56 -21.48 9.18
CA SER A 129 -6.17 -20.99 10.44
C SER A 129 -5.71 -19.57 10.75
N TRP A 130 -6.01 -18.61 9.86
CA TRP A 130 -5.70 -17.20 10.03
C TRP A 130 -6.88 -16.29 9.68
N ARG A 131 -6.84 -15.04 10.13
CA ARG A 131 -7.88 -14.03 9.91
C ARG A 131 -7.23 -12.68 9.58
N ALA A 132 -8.01 -11.68 9.20
CA ALA A 132 -7.55 -10.33 8.93
C ALA A 132 -6.59 -9.77 10.01
N VAL A 133 -6.85 -10.03 11.28
CA VAL A 133 -6.00 -9.58 12.38
C VAL A 133 -4.61 -10.24 12.39
N THR A 134 -4.45 -11.42 11.82
CA THR A 134 -3.15 -12.10 11.70
C THR A 134 -2.21 -11.32 10.78
N THR A 135 -2.76 -10.67 9.77
CA THR A 135 -2.04 -9.94 8.73
C THR A 135 -1.99 -8.43 8.97
N ILE A 136 -2.41 -7.98 10.16
CA ILE A 136 -2.65 -6.56 10.47
C ILE A 136 -1.42 -5.65 10.29
N SER A 137 -0.19 -6.20 10.41
CA SER A 137 1.06 -5.46 10.19
C SER A 137 1.18 -4.91 8.78
N ASN A 138 0.50 -5.52 7.78
CA ASN A 138 0.44 -5.04 6.41
C ASN A 138 -0.24 -3.66 6.31
N SER A 139 -1.10 -3.33 7.28
CA SER A 139 -1.78 -2.03 7.33
C SER A 139 -0.84 -0.84 7.42
N ILE A 140 0.34 -1.04 7.98
CA ILE A 140 1.36 -0.02 8.21
C ILE A 140 2.69 -0.32 7.49
N GLY A 141 2.65 -1.18 6.48
CA GLY A 141 3.82 -1.52 5.66
C GLY A 141 4.92 -2.25 6.43
N GLN A 142 4.54 -3.10 7.38
CA GLN A 142 5.42 -3.97 8.14
C GLN A 142 4.99 -5.43 8.02
N GLY A 143 5.52 -6.28 8.85
CA GLY A 143 5.30 -7.73 8.75
C GLY A 143 6.11 -8.31 7.61
N GLU A 144 5.44 -9.00 6.72
CA GLU A 144 6.07 -9.74 5.61
C GLU A 144 6.36 -8.88 4.38
N ILE A 145 5.82 -7.65 4.31
CA ILE A 145 5.97 -6.77 3.15
C ILE A 145 7.43 -6.34 2.99
N LEU A 146 7.97 -6.58 1.80
CA LEU A 146 9.28 -6.07 1.37
C LEU A 146 9.14 -5.33 0.04
N THR A 147 9.77 -4.17 -0.04
CA THR A 147 9.79 -3.33 -1.25
C THR A 147 11.21 -2.86 -1.54
N THR A 148 11.46 -2.57 -2.80
CA THR A 148 12.71 -1.91 -3.21
C THR A 148 12.51 -0.40 -3.29
N PRO A 149 13.56 0.42 -3.13
CA PRO A 149 13.46 1.87 -3.30
C PRO A 149 12.91 2.31 -4.66
N ILE A 150 13.21 1.56 -5.74
CA ILE A 150 12.66 1.89 -7.06
C ILE A 150 11.13 1.65 -7.12
N GLN A 151 10.61 0.64 -6.41
CA GLN A 151 9.17 0.43 -6.31
C GLN A 151 8.48 1.54 -5.53
N LEU A 152 9.10 2.04 -4.46
CA LEU A 152 8.58 3.19 -3.71
C LEU A 152 8.60 4.48 -4.54
N ALA A 153 9.66 4.71 -5.31
CA ALA A 153 9.72 5.84 -6.25
C ALA A 153 8.65 5.73 -7.34
N ASN A 154 8.46 4.53 -7.89
CA ASN A 154 7.39 4.26 -8.86
C ASN A 154 6.00 4.49 -8.26
N PHE A 155 5.80 4.10 -7.00
CA PHE A 155 4.55 4.36 -6.28
C PHE A 155 4.29 5.86 -6.12
N ALA A 156 5.30 6.65 -5.73
CA ALA A 156 5.17 8.10 -5.65
C ALA A 156 4.82 8.72 -7.02
N ALA A 157 5.45 8.25 -8.10
CA ALA A 157 5.12 8.67 -9.46
C ALA A 157 3.68 8.31 -9.84
N THR A 158 3.21 7.11 -9.43
CA THR A 158 1.82 6.67 -9.68
C THR A 158 0.81 7.56 -8.97
N ILE A 159 1.09 7.99 -7.73
CA ILE A 159 0.24 8.93 -6.99
C ILE A 159 0.23 10.28 -7.71
N ALA A 160 1.39 10.83 -8.07
CA ALA A 160 1.50 12.10 -8.78
C ALA A 160 0.73 12.12 -10.11
N ASN A 161 0.69 10.98 -10.78
CA ASN A 161 -0.02 10.78 -12.05
C ASN A 161 -1.50 10.37 -11.88
N ARG A 162 -2.02 10.28 -10.66
CA ARG A 162 -3.41 9.86 -10.38
C ARG A 162 -3.73 8.47 -10.93
N GLY A 163 -2.82 7.50 -10.67
CA GLY A 163 -3.10 6.09 -10.86
C GLY A 163 -2.40 5.41 -12.04
N TRP A 164 -1.40 6.03 -12.67
CA TRP A 164 -0.62 5.37 -13.72
C TRP A 164 0.87 5.65 -13.59
N TYR A 165 1.68 4.77 -14.16
CA TYR A 165 3.13 4.94 -14.27
C TYR A 165 3.66 4.42 -15.60
N ILE A 166 4.83 4.89 -15.98
CA ILE A 166 5.65 4.30 -17.04
C ILE A 166 6.69 3.41 -16.34
N THR A 167 6.94 2.23 -16.87
CA THR A 167 7.99 1.35 -16.35
C THR A 167 9.30 2.13 -16.21
N PRO A 168 9.87 2.24 -14.99
CA PRO A 168 11.16 2.92 -14.80
C PRO A 168 12.23 2.32 -15.70
N HIS A 169 13.05 3.16 -16.33
CA HIS A 169 14.11 2.74 -17.24
C HIS A 169 15.25 3.76 -17.25
N PHE A 170 16.44 3.31 -17.62
CA PHE A 170 17.66 4.14 -17.65
C PHE A 170 17.92 4.70 -19.03
N VAL A 171 17.60 3.94 -20.09
CA VAL A 171 17.84 4.35 -21.48
C VAL A 171 16.74 5.28 -21.93
N LYS A 172 17.06 6.54 -22.17
CA LYS A 172 16.13 7.57 -22.65
C LYS A 172 15.90 7.46 -24.16
N GLU A 173 16.97 7.26 -24.91
CA GLU A 173 16.96 7.20 -26.38
C GLU A 173 18.16 6.38 -26.88
N ILE A 174 18.05 5.83 -28.08
CA ILE A 174 19.10 5.07 -28.77
C ILE A 174 19.30 5.73 -30.12
N GLU A 175 20.55 6.04 -30.47
CA GLU A 175 20.87 6.64 -31.76
C GLU A 175 20.45 5.71 -32.91
N ASN A 176 19.66 6.23 -33.85
CA ASN A 176 19.12 5.50 -35.00
C ASN A 176 18.23 4.28 -34.67
N ASP A 177 17.70 4.20 -33.43
CA ASP A 177 16.79 3.14 -33.04
C ASP A 177 15.73 3.67 -32.06
N SER A 178 14.72 2.85 -31.74
CA SER A 178 13.67 3.16 -30.78
C SER A 178 13.84 2.41 -29.48
N ILE A 179 13.56 3.05 -28.35
CA ILE A 179 13.45 2.35 -27.08
C ILE A 179 12.24 1.39 -27.10
N ASN A 180 12.29 0.34 -26.30
CA ASN A 180 11.22 -0.64 -26.18
C ASN A 180 9.89 0.05 -25.82
N ASP A 181 8.81 -0.34 -26.49
CA ASP A 181 7.47 0.25 -26.30
C ASP A 181 6.91 0.07 -24.88
N ASN A 182 7.40 -0.91 -24.14
CA ASN A 182 7.05 -1.06 -22.72
C ASN A 182 7.46 0.16 -21.86
N TYR A 183 8.47 0.93 -22.30
CA TYR A 183 8.92 2.16 -21.63
C TYR A 183 8.18 3.42 -22.09
N LYS A 184 7.20 3.26 -22.99
CA LYS A 184 6.32 4.34 -23.46
C LYS A 184 4.87 4.15 -23.00
N ARG A 185 4.49 2.90 -22.68
CA ARG A 185 3.13 2.54 -22.33
C ARG A 185 2.82 2.83 -20.86
N LYS A 186 1.65 3.39 -20.61
CA LYS A 186 1.13 3.56 -19.25
C LYS A 186 0.70 2.21 -18.65
N ASN A 187 1.19 1.91 -17.46
CA ASN A 187 0.64 0.89 -16.59
C ASN A 187 -0.38 1.56 -15.69
N ILE A 188 -1.60 1.07 -15.67
CA ILE A 188 -2.71 1.69 -14.94
C ILE A 188 -3.00 0.87 -13.70
N SER A 189 -3.09 1.53 -12.54
CA SER A 189 -3.49 0.88 -11.28
C SER A 189 -4.98 0.52 -11.30
N LEU A 190 -5.38 -0.37 -10.40
CA LEU A 190 -6.78 -0.78 -10.22
C LEU A 190 -7.59 0.23 -9.38
N ILE A 191 -7.05 1.41 -9.12
CA ILE A 191 -7.69 2.48 -8.34
C ILE A 191 -8.20 3.58 -9.27
N ASP A 192 -9.46 3.96 -9.12
CA ASP A 192 -10.06 5.06 -9.85
C ASP A 192 -9.36 6.39 -9.54
N SER A 193 -9.12 7.20 -10.57
CA SER A 193 -8.37 8.46 -10.46
C SER A 193 -8.97 9.45 -9.44
N LYS A 194 -10.28 9.42 -9.23
CA LYS A 194 -11.00 10.27 -8.26
C LYS A 194 -10.52 10.10 -6.81
N HIS A 195 -9.96 8.94 -6.47
CA HIS A 195 -9.51 8.63 -5.10
C HIS A 195 -8.14 9.21 -4.75
N PHE A 196 -7.40 9.72 -5.73
CA PHE A 196 -6.05 10.23 -5.50
C PHE A 196 -6.02 11.64 -4.91
N GLU A 197 -6.95 12.52 -5.25
CA GLU A 197 -6.95 13.91 -4.75
C GLU A 197 -7.09 14.00 -3.23
N PRO A 198 -8.02 13.30 -2.56
CA PRO A 198 -8.07 13.29 -1.09
C PRO A 198 -6.77 12.82 -0.44
N ILE A 199 -6.10 11.86 -1.07
CA ILE A 199 -4.82 11.34 -0.57
C ILE A 199 -3.72 12.38 -0.70
N ILE A 200 -3.63 13.03 -1.87
CA ILE A 200 -2.63 14.08 -2.13
C ILE A 200 -2.80 15.25 -1.17
N ASN A 201 -4.05 15.67 -0.90
CA ASN A 201 -4.32 16.72 0.08
C ASN A 201 -3.79 16.34 1.48
N GLY A 202 -4.06 15.10 1.94
CA GLY A 202 -3.52 14.63 3.21
C GLY A 202 -1.98 14.50 3.22
N MET A 203 -1.35 14.25 2.06
CA MET A 203 0.12 14.23 1.95
C MET A 203 0.72 15.65 1.98
N ILE A 204 0.03 16.65 1.44
CA ILE A 204 0.45 18.06 1.50
C ILE A 204 0.47 18.53 2.95
N ASP A 205 -0.58 18.21 3.71
CA ASP A 205 -0.70 18.59 5.13
C ASP A 205 0.38 17.98 6.05
N VAL A 206 1.16 17.00 5.56
CA VAL A 206 2.33 16.48 6.30
C VAL A 206 3.46 17.51 6.36
N ILE A 207 3.53 18.42 5.38
CA ILE A 207 4.65 19.35 5.18
C ILE A 207 4.34 20.75 5.74
N ASP A 208 3.07 21.12 5.80
CA ASP A 208 2.57 22.39 6.31
C ASP A 208 2.42 22.36 7.84
#